data_90255d73ec170f49f8ee87466d58a3fa
#
_entry.id   90255d73ec170f49f8ee87466d58a3fa
#
_cell.length_a   1.000
_cell.length_b   1.000
_cell.length_c   1.000
_cell.angle_alpha   90.00
_cell.angle_beta   90.00
_cell.angle_gamma   90.00
#
_symmetry.space_group_name_H-M   'P 1'
#
loop_
_entity.id
_entity.type
_entity.pdbx_description
1 polymer ?
#
loop_
_entity_poly.entity_id
_entity_poly.type
_entity_poly.pdbx_seq_one_letter_code
_entity_poly.pdbx_strand_id
1 'polypeptide(L)'
;MRLGTVLLVAAVLLVASAIAGVAQPRLGHSADTPARTISVSGHGTVTTVPDRASFDFTAETRAPTAAAAIARAGDASGAIAEALKDAGVAAADLQTSQISLSPQMTDDGTTIVGYAASTTLTAKTTIARAGAVVDAAVKAGANGVSGPNLSRSDEASLYDKALAGAVADAKRKAGALAAAAGLQLGGVQSLAESGAQAPIPLAAKADFSAAIEPGTQTVAADVTVTYAATG
;
A
#
# COMPACT_ATOMS: atom_id res chain seq x y z
N MET A 1 17.61 -9.33 92.65
CA MET A 1 18.95 -9.23 93.28
C MET A 1 19.90 -8.55 92.32
N ARG A 2 20.39 -7.39 92.72
CA ARG A 2 21.67 -6.73 92.41
C ARG A 2 21.88 -6.31 91.01
N LEU A 3 21.72 -5.02 90.74
CA LEU A 3 22.64 -3.88 90.97
C LEU A 3 23.98 -4.01 90.28
N GLY A 4 24.28 -3.05 89.51
CA GLY A 4 25.61 -2.66 89.00
C GLY A 4 25.47 -1.77 87.78
N THR A 5 25.11 -0.61 87.94
CA THR A 5 25.77 0.71 88.21
C THR A 5 27.13 0.78 87.52
N VAL A 6 27.27 1.88 86.78
CA VAL A 6 28.34 2.88 86.80
C VAL A 6 29.01 3.22 85.47
N LEU A 7 28.71 4.41 85.07
CA LEU A 7 29.62 5.54 84.81
C LEU A 7 30.44 5.55 83.52
N LEU A 8 30.03 6.42 82.62
CA LEU A 8 30.66 7.73 82.35
C LEU A 8 32.20 7.70 82.09
N VAL A 9 32.58 7.86 80.85
CA VAL A 9 33.74 8.72 80.49
C VAL A 9 33.45 9.44 79.21
N ALA A 10 33.26 10.77 79.29
CA ALA A 10 33.32 11.69 78.20
C ALA A 10 34.79 11.79 77.73
N ALA A 11 35.05 11.43 76.51
CA ALA A 11 36.27 11.80 75.87
C ALA A 11 35.93 12.69 74.67
N VAL A 12 36.05 13.98 74.90
CA VAL A 12 36.04 15.00 73.83
C VAL A 12 37.35 14.81 73.04
N LEU A 13 37.26 14.25 71.84
CA LEU A 13 38.28 14.35 70.84
C LEU A 13 37.81 15.22 69.68
N LEU A 14 38.25 16.48 69.75
CA LEU A 14 38.28 17.41 68.64
C LEU A 14 39.21 16.86 67.56
N VAL A 15 38.67 16.25 66.56
CA VAL A 15 39.40 15.96 65.30
C VAL A 15 38.96 17.01 64.33
N ALA A 16 39.84 17.90 63.99
CA ALA A 16 39.73 18.85 62.91
C ALA A 16 39.55 18.09 61.61
N SER A 17 38.34 17.99 61.10
CA SER A 17 38.03 17.45 59.77
C SER A 17 38.39 18.48 58.74
N ALA A 18 39.50 18.22 58.04
CA ALA A 18 39.84 18.88 56.81
C ALA A 18 38.63 18.77 55.84
N ILE A 19 38.11 19.92 55.48
CA ILE A 19 37.09 20.02 54.42
C ILE A 19 37.77 19.68 53.11
N ALA A 20 37.81 18.38 52.76
CA ALA A 20 38.04 17.96 51.39
C ALA A 20 36.80 18.35 50.61
N GLY A 21 36.87 19.44 49.83
CA GLY A 21 35.85 19.83 48.90
C GLY A 21 35.60 18.68 47.89
N VAL A 22 34.61 17.87 48.16
CA VAL A 22 34.04 16.96 47.16
C VAL A 22 33.42 17.84 46.07
N ALA A 23 34.19 18.06 45.02
CA ALA A 23 33.65 18.63 43.81
C ALA A 23 32.53 17.67 43.29
N GLN A 24 31.29 18.01 43.66
CA GLN A 24 30.14 17.35 43.04
C GLN A 24 30.21 17.59 41.53
N PRO A 25 30.25 16.54 40.70
CA PRO A 25 30.08 16.77 39.29
C PRO A 25 28.72 17.43 39.10
N ARG A 26 28.71 18.70 38.76
CA ARG A 26 27.53 19.37 38.23
C ARG A 26 27.21 18.61 36.96
N LEU A 27 26.28 17.71 37.04
CA LEU A 27 25.51 17.24 35.89
C LEU A 27 24.85 18.50 35.32
N GLY A 28 25.56 19.13 34.40
CA GLY A 28 25.00 20.19 33.59
C GLY A 28 23.80 19.59 32.85
N HIS A 29 22.63 19.70 33.42
CA HIS A 29 21.43 19.66 32.64
C HIS A 29 21.51 20.92 31.76
N SER A 30 22.09 20.75 30.57
CA SER A 30 21.71 21.64 29.49
C SER A 30 20.21 21.46 29.37
N ALA A 31 19.45 22.42 29.89
CA ALA A 31 18.05 22.53 29.53
C ALA A 31 18.07 22.82 28.02
N ASP A 32 18.02 21.75 27.22
CA ASP A 32 17.72 21.88 25.81
C ASP A 32 16.41 22.64 25.73
N THR A 33 16.50 23.93 25.40
CA THR A 33 15.30 24.72 25.09
C THR A 33 14.58 23.92 24.01
N PRO A 34 13.34 23.48 24.23
CA PRO A 34 12.67 22.64 23.26
C PRO A 34 12.69 23.35 21.91
N ALA A 35 13.32 22.68 20.93
CA ALA A 35 13.44 23.23 19.60
C ALA A 35 12.03 23.54 19.07
N ARG A 36 11.79 24.81 18.72
CA ARG A 36 10.51 25.18 18.12
C ARG A 36 10.40 24.49 16.77
N THR A 37 9.31 23.80 16.56
CA THR A 37 9.08 23.06 15.30
C THR A 37 7.69 23.36 14.76
N ILE A 38 7.55 23.27 13.45
CA ILE A 38 6.28 23.33 12.75
C ILE A 38 6.11 22.01 12.02
N SER A 39 5.12 21.21 12.42
CA SER A 39 4.78 19.96 11.76
C SER A 39 3.50 20.15 10.94
N VAL A 40 3.54 19.73 9.68
CA VAL A 40 2.43 19.88 8.73
C VAL A 40 2.30 18.63 7.87
N SER A 41 1.07 18.36 7.44
CA SER A 41 0.81 17.37 6.39
C SER A 41 0.66 18.07 5.05
N GLY A 42 1.35 17.52 4.04
CA GLY A 42 1.23 17.91 2.65
C GLY A 42 0.50 16.86 1.85
N HIS A 43 -0.29 17.29 0.88
CA HIS A 43 -1.05 16.44 -0.02
C HIS A 43 -0.72 16.81 -1.46
N GLY A 44 -0.45 15.79 -2.29
CA GLY A 44 -0.20 15.94 -3.71
C GLY A 44 -1.02 14.96 -4.53
N THR A 45 -1.52 15.42 -5.67
CA THR A 45 -2.33 14.60 -6.57
C THR A 45 -1.91 14.80 -8.02
N VAL A 46 -2.03 13.71 -8.80
CA VAL A 46 -1.88 13.74 -10.26
C VAL A 46 -3.08 13.03 -10.87
N THR A 47 -3.86 13.74 -11.68
CA THR A 47 -4.96 13.15 -12.45
C THR A 47 -4.45 12.71 -13.82
N THR A 48 -4.83 11.50 -14.22
CA THR A 48 -4.37 10.86 -15.46
C THR A 48 -5.49 10.04 -16.10
N VAL A 49 -5.32 9.69 -17.37
CA VAL A 49 -6.18 8.73 -18.08
C VAL A 49 -5.44 7.37 -18.11
N PRO A 50 -6.07 6.26 -17.71
CA PRO A 50 -5.49 4.92 -17.83
C PRO A 50 -5.06 4.60 -19.27
N ASP A 51 -4.01 3.80 -19.43
CA ASP A 51 -3.53 3.29 -20.73
C ASP A 51 -3.46 1.77 -20.78
N ARG A 52 -3.70 1.10 -19.66
CA ARG A 52 -3.70 -0.36 -19.50
C ARG A 52 -5.04 -0.85 -19.00
N ALA A 53 -5.42 -2.04 -19.46
CA ALA A 53 -6.57 -2.78 -18.99
C ALA A 53 -6.14 -4.20 -18.61
N SER A 54 -6.67 -4.72 -17.52
CA SER A 54 -6.50 -6.11 -17.10
C SER A 54 -7.85 -6.80 -17.02
N PHE A 55 -7.90 -8.03 -17.51
CA PHE A 55 -9.10 -8.88 -17.49
C PHE A 55 -8.78 -10.23 -16.89
N ASP A 56 -9.77 -10.82 -16.24
CA ASP A 56 -9.74 -12.20 -15.82
C ASP A 56 -10.64 -13.04 -16.73
N PHE A 57 -10.06 -14.03 -17.38
CA PHE A 57 -10.76 -14.97 -18.27
C PHE A 57 -10.82 -16.33 -17.61
N THR A 58 -12.03 -16.85 -17.43
CA THR A 58 -12.26 -18.14 -16.78
C THR A 58 -12.69 -19.19 -17.80
N ALA A 59 -12.03 -20.35 -17.72
CA ALA A 59 -12.46 -21.60 -18.37
C ALA A 59 -13.06 -22.52 -17.30
N GLU A 60 -14.38 -22.58 -17.20
CA GLU A 60 -15.06 -23.54 -16.34
C GLU A 60 -15.49 -24.75 -17.18
N THR A 61 -15.23 -25.94 -16.66
CA THR A 61 -15.59 -27.22 -17.29
C THR A 61 -16.18 -28.18 -16.27
N ARG A 62 -16.95 -29.15 -16.76
CA ARG A 62 -17.55 -30.20 -15.92
C ARG A 62 -17.23 -31.58 -16.47
N ALA A 63 -17.04 -32.55 -15.56
CA ALA A 63 -16.77 -33.93 -15.91
C ALA A 63 -17.24 -34.88 -14.80
N PRO A 64 -17.43 -36.18 -15.11
CA PRO A 64 -17.82 -37.16 -14.10
C PRO A 64 -16.75 -37.40 -13.04
N THR A 65 -15.46 -37.16 -13.34
CA THR A 65 -14.35 -37.34 -12.39
C THR A 65 -13.56 -36.04 -12.22
N ALA A 66 -12.99 -35.86 -11.02
CA ALA A 66 -12.14 -34.73 -10.71
C ALA A 66 -10.96 -34.56 -11.68
N ALA A 67 -10.28 -35.67 -12.00
CA ALA A 67 -9.14 -35.67 -12.94
C ALA A 67 -9.57 -35.21 -14.35
N ALA A 68 -10.71 -35.68 -14.85
CA ALA A 68 -11.22 -35.28 -16.16
C ALA A 68 -11.67 -33.81 -16.18
N ALA A 69 -12.25 -33.30 -15.09
CA ALA A 69 -12.64 -31.89 -14.98
C ALA A 69 -11.41 -30.97 -15.03
N ILE A 70 -10.39 -31.27 -14.24
CA ILE A 70 -9.11 -30.52 -14.23
C ILE A 70 -8.43 -30.56 -15.60
N ALA A 71 -8.33 -31.75 -16.22
CA ALA A 71 -7.69 -31.88 -17.53
C ALA A 71 -8.41 -31.00 -18.58
N ARG A 72 -9.73 -31.05 -18.65
CA ARG A 72 -10.52 -30.21 -19.57
C ARG A 72 -10.36 -28.70 -19.30
N ALA A 73 -10.34 -28.29 -18.04
CA ALA A 73 -10.12 -26.89 -17.67
C ALA A 73 -8.70 -26.42 -18.07
N GLY A 74 -7.70 -27.31 -17.93
CA GLY A 74 -6.33 -27.07 -18.38
C GLY A 74 -6.24 -26.91 -19.90
N ASP A 75 -6.84 -27.82 -20.67
CA ASP A 75 -6.86 -27.76 -22.14
C ASP A 75 -7.56 -26.48 -22.63
N ALA A 76 -8.72 -26.15 -22.05
CA ALA A 76 -9.47 -24.94 -22.40
C ALA A 76 -8.70 -23.67 -22.05
N SER A 77 -8.07 -23.61 -20.86
CA SER A 77 -7.25 -22.45 -20.48
C SER A 77 -6.00 -22.32 -21.34
N GLY A 78 -5.40 -23.43 -21.79
CA GLY A 78 -4.31 -23.45 -22.76
C GLY A 78 -4.70 -22.83 -24.10
N ALA A 79 -5.86 -23.22 -24.64
CA ALA A 79 -6.39 -22.65 -25.89
C ALA A 79 -6.66 -21.14 -25.75
N ILE A 80 -7.21 -20.70 -24.62
CA ILE A 80 -7.42 -19.27 -24.32
C ILE A 80 -6.07 -18.54 -24.25
N ALA A 81 -5.07 -19.11 -23.57
CA ALA A 81 -3.75 -18.50 -23.44
C ALA A 81 -3.06 -18.29 -24.79
N GLU A 82 -3.15 -19.26 -25.70
CA GLU A 82 -2.62 -19.14 -27.07
C GLU A 82 -3.37 -18.05 -27.86
N ALA A 83 -4.71 -18.04 -27.82
CA ALA A 83 -5.50 -17.01 -28.49
C ALA A 83 -5.20 -15.59 -27.98
N LEU A 84 -4.95 -15.45 -26.68
CA LEU A 84 -4.56 -14.16 -26.08
C LEU A 84 -3.18 -13.69 -26.56
N LYS A 85 -2.21 -14.63 -26.68
CA LYS A 85 -0.88 -14.33 -27.25
C LYS A 85 -0.99 -13.91 -28.72
N ASP A 86 -1.80 -14.61 -29.51
CA ASP A 86 -2.06 -14.29 -30.91
C ASP A 86 -2.75 -12.92 -31.06
N ALA A 87 -3.59 -12.53 -30.09
CA ALA A 87 -4.19 -11.20 -30.00
C ALA A 87 -3.21 -10.11 -29.52
N GLY A 88 -1.93 -10.48 -29.26
CA GLY A 88 -0.84 -9.58 -28.92
C GLY A 88 -0.67 -9.30 -27.44
N VAL A 89 -1.19 -10.16 -26.55
CA VAL A 89 -0.84 -10.15 -25.13
C VAL A 89 0.55 -10.76 -24.96
N ALA A 90 1.47 -10.01 -24.36
CA ALA A 90 2.82 -10.51 -24.09
C ALA A 90 2.78 -11.64 -23.04
N ALA A 91 3.68 -12.61 -23.17
CA ALA A 91 3.73 -13.71 -22.20
C ALA A 91 3.95 -13.24 -20.75
N ALA A 92 4.67 -12.13 -20.55
CA ALA A 92 4.87 -11.52 -19.24
C ALA A 92 3.61 -10.86 -18.67
N ASP A 93 2.63 -10.52 -19.52
CA ASP A 93 1.36 -9.90 -19.16
C ASP A 93 0.22 -10.92 -19.01
N LEU A 94 0.53 -12.23 -19.12
CA LEU A 94 -0.42 -13.33 -18.99
C LEU A 94 0.00 -14.24 -17.85
N GLN A 95 -0.92 -14.50 -16.91
CA GLN A 95 -0.67 -15.44 -15.81
C GLN A 95 -1.92 -16.23 -15.46
N THR A 96 -1.74 -17.45 -14.97
CA THR A 96 -2.81 -18.20 -14.30
C THR A 96 -2.94 -17.66 -12.89
N SER A 97 -4.08 -17.08 -12.57
CA SER A 97 -4.35 -16.46 -11.27
C SER A 97 -5.08 -17.39 -10.30
N GLN A 98 -5.86 -18.34 -10.83
CA GLN A 98 -6.63 -19.26 -10.01
C GLN A 98 -6.87 -20.58 -10.72
N ILE A 99 -6.87 -21.68 -9.95
CA ILE A 99 -7.39 -23.00 -10.35
C ILE A 99 -8.31 -23.44 -9.21
N SER A 100 -9.54 -23.88 -9.53
CA SER A 100 -10.46 -24.43 -8.56
C SER A 100 -11.08 -25.73 -9.04
N LEU A 101 -11.48 -26.57 -8.09
CA LEU A 101 -12.20 -27.82 -8.30
C LEU A 101 -13.25 -27.98 -7.21
N SER A 102 -14.49 -28.25 -7.59
CA SER A 102 -15.58 -28.51 -6.66
C SER A 102 -16.43 -29.69 -7.08
N PRO A 103 -16.90 -30.51 -6.13
CA PRO A 103 -17.87 -31.55 -6.45
C PRO A 103 -19.21 -30.93 -6.82
N GLN A 104 -19.90 -31.55 -7.77
CA GLN A 104 -21.28 -31.27 -8.09
C GLN A 104 -22.16 -32.29 -7.39
N MET A 105 -23.07 -31.81 -6.56
CA MET A 105 -23.96 -32.65 -5.77
C MET A 105 -25.35 -32.74 -6.45
N THR A 106 -26.08 -33.79 -6.15
CA THR A 106 -27.53 -33.84 -6.42
C THR A 106 -28.26 -32.73 -5.67
N ASP A 107 -29.50 -32.39 -6.07
CA ASP A 107 -30.30 -31.31 -5.45
C ASP A 107 -30.54 -31.51 -3.95
N ASP A 108 -30.56 -32.77 -3.48
CA ASP A 108 -30.68 -33.13 -2.07
C ASP A 108 -29.34 -33.06 -1.31
N GLY A 109 -28.22 -32.76 -2.01
CA GLY A 109 -26.89 -32.63 -1.42
C GLY A 109 -26.25 -33.94 -0.94
N THR A 110 -26.80 -35.10 -1.30
CA THR A 110 -26.37 -36.39 -0.76
C THR A 110 -25.40 -37.15 -1.62
N THR A 111 -25.41 -36.94 -2.95
CA THR A 111 -24.62 -37.73 -3.89
C THR A 111 -23.79 -36.84 -4.81
N ILE A 112 -22.53 -37.17 -5.02
CA ILE A 112 -21.69 -36.48 -6.02
C ILE A 112 -22.02 -37.02 -7.41
N VAL A 113 -22.50 -36.14 -8.29
CA VAL A 113 -22.85 -36.46 -9.69
C VAL A 113 -21.78 -36.09 -10.71
N GLY A 114 -20.76 -35.35 -10.26
CA GLY A 114 -19.66 -34.92 -11.10
C GLY A 114 -18.78 -33.90 -10.41
N TYR A 115 -17.92 -33.26 -11.18
CA TYR A 115 -16.98 -32.23 -10.71
C TYR A 115 -16.99 -31.06 -11.68
N ALA A 116 -16.96 -29.84 -11.14
CA ALA A 116 -16.66 -28.64 -11.89
C ALA A 116 -15.23 -28.21 -11.57
N ALA A 117 -14.46 -27.90 -12.62
CA ALA A 117 -13.13 -27.31 -12.50
C ALA A 117 -13.11 -25.98 -13.25
N SER A 118 -12.43 -24.99 -12.70
CA SER A 118 -12.20 -23.73 -13.40
C SER A 118 -10.73 -23.32 -13.31
N THR A 119 -10.25 -22.71 -14.39
CA THR A 119 -8.95 -22.05 -14.46
C THR A 119 -9.18 -20.61 -14.89
N THR A 120 -8.61 -19.67 -14.13
CA THR A 120 -8.69 -18.23 -14.45
C THR A 120 -7.32 -17.74 -14.90
N LEU A 121 -7.31 -17.07 -16.05
CA LEU A 121 -6.16 -16.39 -16.63
C LEU A 121 -6.35 -14.88 -16.49
N THR A 122 -5.38 -14.22 -15.89
CA THR A 122 -5.31 -12.75 -15.88
C THR A 122 -4.45 -12.30 -17.04
N ALA A 123 -4.99 -11.42 -17.89
CA ALA A 123 -4.27 -10.83 -19.02
C ALA A 123 -4.27 -9.32 -18.93
N LYS A 124 -3.07 -8.71 -19.10
CA LYS A 124 -2.89 -7.26 -19.17
C LYS A 124 -2.67 -6.86 -20.62
N THR A 125 -3.32 -5.75 -21.04
CA THR A 125 -3.22 -5.25 -22.41
C THR A 125 -3.33 -3.72 -22.42
N THR A 126 -3.18 -3.10 -23.59
CA THR A 126 -3.52 -1.69 -23.77
C THR A 126 -5.03 -1.53 -23.95
N ILE A 127 -5.57 -0.38 -23.58
CA ILE A 127 -7.00 -0.08 -23.77
C ILE A 127 -7.41 -0.24 -25.23
N ALA A 128 -6.57 0.20 -26.17
CA ALA A 128 -6.85 0.09 -27.61
C ALA A 128 -7.03 -1.36 -28.11
N ARG A 129 -6.43 -2.34 -27.44
CA ARG A 129 -6.51 -3.78 -27.82
C ARG A 129 -7.53 -4.54 -26.97
N ALA A 130 -8.07 -3.92 -25.94
CA ALA A 130 -8.88 -4.60 -24.93
C ALA A 130 -10.08 -5.35 -25.55
N GLY A 131 -10.81 -4.74 -26.49
CA GLY A 131 -11.94 -5.39 -27.17
C GLY A 131 -11.50 -6.64 -27.95
N ALA A 132 -10.43 -6.55 -28.75
CA ALA A 132 -9.90 -7.68 -29.52
C ALA A 132 -9.41 -8.82 -28.61
N VAL A 133 -8.82 -8.51 -27.46
CA VAL A 133 -8.36 -9.51 -26.48
C VAL A 133 -9.55 -10.23 -25.85
N VAL A 134 -10.63 -9.51 -25.47
CA VAL A 134 -11.86 -10.13 -24.97
C VAL A 134 -12.51 -11.02 -26.01
N ASP A 135 -12.62 -10.55 -27.26
CA ASP A 135 -13.17 -11.35 -28.37
C ASP A 135 -12.37 -12.63 -28.62
N ALA A 136 -11.04 -12.54 -28.60
CA ALA A 136 -10.18 -13.68 -28.79
C ALA A 136 -10.35 -14.74 -27.69
N ALA A 137 -10.41 -14.31 -26.43
CA ALA A 137 -10.61 -15.21 -25.28
C ALA A 137 -11.96 -15.91 -25.34
N VAL A 138 -13.04 -15.19 -25.64
CA VAL A 138 -14.40 -15.76 -25.74
C VAL A 138 -14.48 -16.76 -26.90
N LYS A 139 -13.91 -16.43 -28.07
CA LYS A 139 -13.85 -17.35 -29.21
C LYS A 139 -13.05 -18.61 -28.92
N ALA A 140 -12.02 -18.52 -28.07
CA ALA A 140 -11.20 -19.65 -27.66
C ALA A 140 -11.83 -20.48 -26.51
N GLY A 141 -13.01 -20.10 -26.01
CA GLY A 141 -13.76 -20.88 -25.03
C GLY A 141 -13.77 -20.32 -23.61
N ALA A 142 -13.34 -19.09 -23.39
CA ALA A 142 -13.57 -18.43 -22.10
C ALA A 142 -15.08 -18.28 -21.89
N ASN A 143 -15.58 -18.83 -20.78
CA ASN A 143 -17.00 -18.77 -20.38
C ASN A 143 -17.26 -17.89 -19.16
N GLY A 144 -16.21 -17.27 -18.63
CA GLY A 144 -16.26 -16.17 -17.67
C GLY A 144 -15.27 -15.07 -18.06
N VAL A 145 -15.72 -13.82 -17.98
CA VAL A 145 -14.88 -12.62 -18.21
C VAL A 145 -15.20 -11.62 -17.12
N SER A 146 -14.17 -11.14 -16.44
CA SER A 146 -14.26 -10.09 -15.43
C SER A 146 -13.26 -8.97 -15.75
N GLY A 147 -13.62 -7.73 -15.44
CA GLY A 147 -12.85 -6.53 -15.77
C GLY A 147 -13.64 -5.56 -16.63
N PRO A 148 -13.00 -4.49 -17.16
CA PRO A 148 -11.57 -4.17 -17.06
C PRO A 148 -11.17 -3.58 -15.72
N ASN A 149 -10.01 -4.01 -15.20
CA ASN A 149 -9.29 -3.24 -14.18
C ASN A 149 -8.31 -2.32 -14.90
N LEU A 150 -8.54 -1.02 -14.77
CA LEU A 150 -7.77 -0.01 -15.51
C LEU A 150 -6.60 0.49 -14.68
N SER A 151 -5.45 0.71 -15.32
CA SER A 151 -4.23 1.20 -14.67
C SER A 151 -3.37 2.03 -15.62
N ARG A 152 -2.27 2.56 -15.08
CA ARG A 152 -1.26 3.28 -15.86
C ARG A 152 0.02 2.47 -15.95
N SER A 153 0.67 2.50 -17.10
CA SER A 153 1.97 1.85 -17.29
C SER A 153 3.11 2.59 -16.58
N ASP A 154 2.94 3.89 -16.29
CA ASP A 154 3.91 4.79 -15.65
C ASP A 154 3.52 5.19 -14.21
N GLU A 155 2.78 4.35 -13.50
CA GLU A 155 2.21 4.63 -12.17
C GLU A 155 3.26 5.12 -11.17
N ALA A 156 4.45 4.49 -11.13
CA ALA A 156 5.55 4.91 -10.28
C ALA A 156 5.97 6.37 -10.54
N SER A 157 6.12 6.76 -11.82
CA SER A 157 6.47 8.13 -12.18
C SER A 157 5.38 9.14 -11.82
N LEU A 158 4.11 8.75 -11.90
CA LEU A 158 3.00 9.58 -11.49
C LEU A 158 2.97 9.74 -9.97
N TYR A 159 3.30 8.69 -9.25
CA TYR A 159 3.42 8.73 -7.79
C TYR A 159 4.56 9.65 -7.33
N ASP A 160 5.73 9.58 -7.99
CA ASP A 160 6.85 10.50 -7.74
C ASP A 160 6.45 11.98 -7.92
N LYS A 161 5.63 12.26 -8.95
CA LYS A 161 5.10 13.62 -9.17
C LYS A 161 4.11 14.03 -8.07
N ALA A 162 3.27 13.11 -7.62
CA ALA A 162 2.36 13.36 -6.50
C ALA A 162 3.13 13.63 -5.21
N LEU A 163 4.19 12.85 -4.92
CA LEU A 163 5.09 13.07 -3.77
C LEU A 163 5.75 14.44 -3.81
N ALA A 164 6.29 14.83 -4.98
CA ALA A 164 6.88 16.17 -5.13
C ALA A 164 5.84 17.27 -4.86
N GLY A 165 4.61 17.08 -5.33
CA GLY A 165 3.48 17.98 -5.04
C GLY A 165 3.15 18.05 -3.54
N ALA A 166 3.13 16.91 -2.86
CA ALA A 166 2.88 16.81 -1.42
C ALA A 166 3.94 17.56 -0.59
N VAL A 167 5.21 17.39 -0.94
CA VAL A 167 6.32 18.10 -0.27
C VAL A 167 6.21 19.61 -0.50
N ALA A 168 5.87 20.04 -1.71
CA ALA A 168 5.67 21.46 -2.01
C ALA A 168 4.49 22.05 -1.23
N ASP A 169 3.39 21.31 -1.11
CA ASP A 169 2.22 21.72 -0.32
C ASP A 169 2.55 21.83 1.17
N ALA A 170 3.27 20.83 1.73
CA ALA A 170 3.75 20.88 3.12
C ALA A 170 4.62 22.13 3.37
N LYS A 171 5.57 22.41 2.47
CA LYS A 171 6.44 23.59 2.57
C LYS A 171 5.65 24.90 2.54
N ARG A 172 4.66 25.01 1.66
CA ARG A 172 3.77 26.18 1.55
C ARG A 172 2.97 26.38 2.84
N LYS A 173 2.37 25.30 3.39
CA LYS A 173 1.61 25.33 4.65
C LYS A 173 2.50 25.71 5.84
N ALA A 174 3.70 25.13 5.93
CA ALA A 174 4.65 25.44 6.98
C ALA A 174 5.09 26.92 6.95
N GLY A 175 5.33 27.46 5.75
CA GLY A 175 5.66 28.88 5.57
C GLY A 175 4.53 29.81 6.01
N ALA A 176 3.30 29.48 5.67
CA ALA A 176 2.12 30.26 6.10
C ALA A 176 1.95 30.22 7.63
N LEU A 177 2.14 29.06 8.26
CA LEU A 177 2.06 28.92 9.72
C LEU A 177 3.19 29.69 10.43
N ALA A 178 4.43 29.59 9.90
CA ALA A 178 5.56 30.35 10.44
C ALA A 178 5.28 31.85 10.42
N ALA A 179 4.84 32.38 9.29
CA ALA A 179 4.52 33.80 9.12
C ALA A 179 3.40 34.23 10.08
N ALA A 180 2.32 33.45 10.19
CA ALA A 180 1.21 33.76 11.09
C ALA A 180 1.61 33.74 12.57
N ALA A 181 2.61 32.90 12.94
CA ALA A 181 3.14 32.80 14.29
C ALA A 181 4.27 33.82 14.59
N GLY A 182 4.67 34.65 13.63
CA GLY A 182 5.82 35.54 13.77
C GLY A 182 7.15 34.83 13.86
N LEU A 183 7.24 33.61 13.29
CA LEU A 183 8.43 32.78 13.26
C LEU A 183 9.03 32.74 11.86
N GLN A 184 10.32 32.37 11.80
CA GLN A 184 10.99 32.06 10.55
C GLN A 184 11.06 30.54 10.34
N LEU A 185 10.69 30.08 9.15
CA LEU A 185 10.76 28.66 8.79
C LEU A 185 12.22 28.27 8.53
N GLY A 186 12.69 27.29 9.25
CA GLY A 186 14.02 26.71 9.12
C GLY A 186 14.05 25.48 8.21
N GLY A 187 15.11 24.69 8.33
CA GLY A 187 15.29 23.46 7.56
C GLY A 187 14.35 22.33 7.97
N VAL A 188 14.23 21.33 7.11
CA VAL A 188 13.51 20.09 7.41
C VAL A 188 14.25 19.30 8.49
N GLN A 189 13.57 18.93 9.56
CA GLN A 189 14.08 18.06 10.63
C GLN A 189 13.66 16.62 10.46
N SER A 190 12.42 16.38 10.01
CA SER A 190 11.95 15.05 9.67
C SER A 190 10.95 15.12 8.51
N LEU A 191 10.95 14.07 7.72
CA LEU A 191 9.99 13.86 6.64
C LEU A 191 9.57 12.40 6.71
N ALA A 192 8.27 12.16 6.76
CA ALA A 192 7.67 10.85 6.74
C ALA A 192 6.59 10.81 5.65
N GLU A 193 6.59 9.74 4.90
CA GLU A 193 5.56 9.42 3.93
C GLU A 193 4.49 8.57 4.60
N SER A 194 3.21 8.86 4.35
CA SER A 194 2.08 8.11 4.94
C SER A 194 1.65 6.89 4.11
N GLY A 195 2.49 6.49 3.13
CA GLY A 195 2.27 5.35 2.24
C GLY A 195 1.50 5.71 0.96
N ALA A 196 1.72 4.90 -0.08
CA ALA A 196 1.00 5.01 -1.34
C ALA A 196 -0.47 4.57 -1.15
N GLN A 197 -1.40 5.40 -1.57
CA GLN A 197 -2.80 4.99 -1.69
C GLN A 197 -3.03 4.42 -3.10
N ALA A 198 -3.80 3.32 -3.17
CA ALA A 198 -4.21 2.78 -4.46
C ALA A 198 -4.96 3.85 -5.26
N PRO A 199 -4.72 3.95 -6.59
CA PRO A 199 -5.43 4.90 -7.44
C PRO A 199 -6.95 4.75 -7.31
N ILE A 200 -7.65 5.84 -7.07
CA ILE A 200 -9.10 5.85 -6.96
C ILE A 200 -9.68 6.16 -8.33
N PRO A 201 -10.44 5.23 -8.95
CA PRO A 201 -11.16 5.53 -10.19
C PRO A 201 -12.24 6.59 -9.92
N LEU A 202 -12.24 7.65 -10.69
CA LEU A 202 -13.38 8.54 -10.76
C LEU A 202 -14.45 7.87 -11.62
N ALA A 203 -15.62 7.59 -11.03
CA ALA A 203 -16.71 6.89 -11.73
C ALA A 203 -17.09 7.62 -13.01
N ALA A 204 -16.83 7.01 -14.16
CA ALA A 204 -17.41 7.41 -15.43
C ALA A 204 -18.84 6.86 -15.52
N LYS A 205 -19.79 7.62 -16.07
CA LYS A 205 -21.10 7.10 -16.42
C LYS A 205 -20.91 6.08 -17.54
N ALA A 206 -21.23 4.82 -17.27
CA ALA A 206 -21.17 3.76 -18.26
C ALA A 206 -22.39 3.83 -19.18
N ASP A 207 -22.19 4.30 -20.40
CA ASP A 207 -23.06 3.95 -21.52
C ASP A 207 -22.57 2.60 -22.08
N PHE A 208 -23.44 1.60 -22.08
CA PHE A 208 -23.16 0.24 -22.54
C PHE A 208 -23.03 0.17 -24.08
N SER A 209 -21.96 0.72 -24.63
CA SER A 209 -21.49 0.35 -25.96
C SER A 209 -20.11 -0.31 -25.80
N ALA A 210 -19.80 -1.25 -26.69
CA ALA A 210 -18.60 -2.12 -26.59
C ALA A 210 -17.22 -1.40 -26.58
N ALA A 211 -17.20 -0.10 -26.43
CA ALA A 211 -16.01 0.73 -26.27
C ALA A 211 -15.69 0.86 -24.77
N ILE A 212 -14.46 0.53 -24.38
CA ILE A 212 -13.98 0.74 -23.03
C ILE A 212 -13.64 2.22 -22.86
N GLU A 213 -14.46 2.91 -22.07
CA GLU A 213 -14.22 4.29 -21.68
C GLU A 213 -13.28 4.34 -20.47
N PRO A 214 -12.04 4.83 -20.60
CA PRO A 214 -11.06 4.72 -19.52
C PRO A 214 -11.31 5.66 -18.34
N GLY A 215 -12.14 6.70 -18.49
CA GLY A 215 -12.33 7.72 -17.47
C GLY A 215 -11.01 8.38 -17.04
N THR A 216 -10.98 8.91 -15.81
CA THR A 216 -9.77 9.45 -15.21
C THR A 216 -9.49 8.75 -13.87
N GLN A 217 -8.22 8.66 -13.49
CA GLN A 217 -7.77 8.16 -12.19
C GLN A 217 -6.93 9.24 -11.51
N THR A 218 -6.97 9.28 -10.18
CA THR A 218 -6.15 10.18 -9.39
C THR A 218 -5.17 9.37 -8.57
N VAL A 219 -3.88 9.64 -8.77
CA VAL A 219 -2.78 9.16 -7.93
C VAL A 219 -2.54 10.20 -6.87
N ALA A 220 -2.56 9.82 -5.60
CA ALA A 220 -2.36 10.70 -4.46
C ALA A 220 -1.18 10.26 -3.61
N ALA A 221 -0.51 11.23 -2.99
CA ALA A 221 0.55 11.01 -2.02
C ALA A 221 0.40 11.98 -0.85
N ASP A 222 0.67 11.49 0.37
CA ASP A 222 0.62 12.25 1.59
C ASP A 222 1.96 12.18 2.31
N VAL A 223 2.42 13.33 2.79
CA VAL A 223 3.65 13.43 3.58
C VAL A 223 3.40 14.23 4.84
N THR A 224 4.11 13.88 5.90
CA THR A 224 4.21 14.70 7.11
C THR A 224 5.64 15.23 7.20
N VAL A 225 5.77 16.55 7.29
CA VAL A 225 7.07 17.22 7.35
C VAL A 225 7.16 18.08 8.60
N THR A 226 8.23 17.91 9.35
CA THR A 226 8.55 18.76 10.50
C THR A 226 9.73 19.66 10.15
N TYR A 227 9.54 20.95 10.30
CA TYR A 227 10.54 21.99 10.07
C TYR A 227 11.01 22.57 11.40
N ALA A 228 12.26 22.99 11.45
CA ALA A 228 12.73 23.89 12.50
C ALA A 228 12.02 25.25 12.39
N ALA A 229 11.82 25.92 13.49
CA ALA A 229 11.31 27.29 13.53
C ALA A 229 12.13 28.14 14.48
N THR A 230 12.43 29.37 14.08
CA THR A 230 13.17 30.37 14.89
C THR A 230 12.38 31.67 14.93
N GLY A 231 12.53 32.42 15.99
CA GLY A 231 11.89 33.71 16.20
C GLY A 231 12.50 34.44 17.34
#